data_38547a7e69083ae88cab6f7788bf4890
#
_entry.id   38547a7e69083ae88cab6f7788bf4890
#
_cell.length_a   1.000
_cell.length_b   1.000
_cell.length_c   1.000
_cell.angle_alpha   90.00
_cell.angle_beta   90.00
_cell.angle_gamma   90.00
#
_symmetry.space_group_name_H-M   'P 1'
#
loop_
_entity.id
_entity.type
_entity.pdbx_description
1 polymer ?
#
loop_
_entity_poly.entity_id
_entity_poly.type
_entity_poly.pdbx_seq_one_letter_code
_entity_poly.pdbx_strand_id
1 'polypeptide(L)'
;IFGHGALCMAVSGKCYLSLHSHNSSANRGACKQNCRKKYTVIDQESGFEIEVDNEYLMSPKDLCTLDFLDQVIDSGIKVLKIEGRGRAADYVATVIKTYRDAIDSYYEGTFTKEKINTWMEALATVYNRGFWSGYYLGQKLGEWSDNPGSNATQKKVYVGKGMHYFPK
;
A
#
# COMPACT_ATOMS: atom_id res chain seq x y z
N ILE A 1 -3.16 -14.78 4.68
CA ILE A 1 -3.79 -13.59 4.07
C ILE A 1 -2.76 -12.50 3.78
N PHE A 2 -3.13 -11.49 2.99
CA PHE A 2 -2.34 -10.26 2.88
C PHE A 2 -2.48 -9.43 4.16
N GLY A 3 -1.36 -8.98 4.73
CA GLY A 3 -1.33 -8.15 5.94
C GLY A 3 -0.98 -6.69 5.66
N HIS A 4 -0.12 -6.43 4.66
CA HIS A 4 0.33 -5.08 4.37
C HIS A 4 0.77 -4.90 2.92
N GLY A 5 0.55 -3.72 2.38
CA GLY A 5 1.11 -3.25 1.13
C GLY A 5 0.10 -2.85 0.06
N ALA A 6 0.60 -2.63 -1.13
CA ALA A 6 -0.19 -2.07 -2.23
C ALA A 6 -1.36 -2.98 -2.66
N LEU A 7 -2.55 -2.40 -2.74
CA LEU A 7 -3.73 -3.05 -3.30
C LEU A 7 -3.81 -2.86 -4.82
N CYS A 8 -4.40 -3.85 -5.49
CA CYS A 8 -4.66 -3.81 -6.92
C CYS A 8 -6.16 -3.66 -7.20
N MET A 9 -6.53 -2.78 -8.13
CA MET A 9 -7.92 -2.64 -8.58
C MET A 9 -8.38 -3.80 -9.45
N ALA A 10 -7.45 -4.53 -10.08
CA ALA A 10 -7.76 -5.66 -10.95
C ALA A 10 -7.72 -6.97 -10.18
N VAL A 11 -8.76 -7.79 -10.32
CA VAL A 11 -8.83 -9.12 -9.71
C VAL A 11 -7.68 -9.99 -10.22
N SER A 12 -6.86 -10.50 -9.29
CA SER A 12 -5.71 -11.39 -9.59
C SER A 12 -4.76 -10.85 -10.67
N GLY A 13 -4.62 -9.53 -10.78
CA GLY A 13 -3.74 -8.90 -11.77
C GLY A 13 -4.27 -8.94 -13.22
N LYS A 14 -5.51 -9.35 -13.45
CA LYS A 14 -6.18 -9.28 -14.77
C LYS A 14 -6.50 -7.84 -15.13
N CYS A 15 -5.48 -7.04 -15.42
CA CYS A 15 -5.61 -5.62 -15.69
C CYS A 15 -5.82 -5.36 -17.18
N TYR A 16 -7.07 -5.21 -17.60
CA TYR A 16 -7.40 -4.86 -18.98
C TYR A 16 -6.95 -3.45 -19.37
N LEU A 17 -6.83 -2.51 -18.42
CA LEU A 17 -6.27 -1.18 -18.69
C LEU A 17 -4.81 -1.27 -19.15
N SER A 18 -3.98 -2.08 -18.47
CA SER A 18 -2.59 -2.28 -18.91
C SER A 18 -2.51 -3.05 -20.21
N LEU A 19 -3.37 -4.03 -20.43
CA LEU A 19 -3.42 -4.80 -21.67
C LEU A 19 -3.83 -3.92 -22.85
N HIS A 20 -4.96 -3.22 -22.72
CA HIS A 20 -5.51 -2.39 -23.80
C HIS A 20 -4.60 -1.22 -24.17
N SER A 21 -4.12 -0.46 -23.18
CA SER A 21 -3.36 0.76 -23.43
C SER A 21 -1.89 0.54 -23.81
N HIS A 22 -1.30 -0.59 -23.43
CA HIS A 22 0.15 -0.83 -23.58
C HIS A 22 0.49 -2.24 -24.06
N ASN A 23 -0.49 -3.07 -24.39
CA ASN A 23 -0.32 -4.50 -24.68
C ASN A 23 0.55 -5.20 -23.63
N SER A 24 0.30 -4.89 -22.33
CA SER A 24 1.15 -5.27 -21.20
C SER A 24 0.40 -6.09 -20.20
N SER A 25 0.98 -7.23 -19.78
CA SER A 25 0.35 -8.17 -18.85
C SER A 25 0.77 -7.88 -17.41
N ALA A 26 -0.16 -7.34 -16.60
CA ALA A 26 0.08 -7.00 -15.20
C ALA A 26 0.34 -8.24 -14.33
N ASN A 27 -0.36 -9.36 -14.56
CA ASN A 27 -0.14 -10.60 -13.81
C ASN A 27 1.20 -11.28 -14.12
N ARG A 28 1.84 -10.92 -15.24
CA ARG A 28 3.21 -11.33 -15.58
C ARG A 28 4.26 -10.32 -15.12
N GLY A 29 3.90 -9.38 -14.26
CA GLY A 29 4.81 -8.41 -13.69
C GLY A 29 4.98 -7.11 -14.45
N ALA A 30 4.31 -6.93 -15.58
CA ALA A 30 4.45 -5.74 -16.42
C ALA A 30 3.28 -4.74 -16.21
N CYS A 31 2.89 -4.51 -14.95
CA CYS A 31 1.87 -3.54 -14.59
C CYS A 31 2.28 -2.11 -14.97
N LYS A 32 1.42 -1.38 -15.66
CA LYS A 32 1.64 0.02 -16.06
C LYS A 32 1.07 1.05 -15.09
N GLN A 33 0.50 0.60 -13.98
CA GLN A 33 -0.06 1.43 -12.93
C GLN A 33 -1.09 2.46 -13.42
N ASN A 34 -1.87 2.13 -14.45
CA ASN A 34 -2.89 3.03 -14.99
C ASN A 34 -3.91 3.47 -13.93
N CYS A 35 -4.26 2.59 -12.98
CA CYS A 35 -5.13 2.93 -11.85
C CYS A 35 -4.54 4.02 -10.92
N ARG A 36 -3.29 4.41 -11.09
CA ARG A 36 -2.61 5.44 -10.27
C ARG A 36 -2.53 6.80 -10.97
N LYS A 37 -3.27 6.98 -12.05
CA LYS A 37 -3.38 8.25 -12.78
C LYS A 37 -4.64 8.98 -12.38
N LYS A 38 -4.68 10.28 -12.65
CA LYS A 38 -5.90 11.09 -12.59
C LYS A 38 -6.81 10.75 -13.75
N TYR A 39 -8.11 10.80 -13.52
CA TYR A 39 -9.14 10.57 -14.53
C TYR A 39 -10.26 11.59 -14.38
N THR A 40 -10.82 11.97 -15.52
CA THR A 40 -12.11 12.67 -15.61
C THR A 40 -13.18 11.63 -15.96
N VAL A 41 -14.33 11.70 -15.33
CA VAL A 41 -15.47 10.82 -15.60
C VAL A 41 -16.54 11.61 -16.34
N ILE A 42 -16.90 11.18 -17.54
CA ILE A 42 -17.89 11.82 -18.39
C ILE A 42 -19.01 10.82 -18.68
N ASP A 43 -20.24 11.24 -18.39
CA ASP A 43 -21.43 10.50 -18.83
C ASP A 43 -21.56 10.61 -20.35
N GLN A 44 -21.49 9.48 -21.05
CA GLN A 44 -21.45 9.45 -22.49
C GLN A 44 -22.81 9.80 -23.16
N GLU A 45 -23.91 9.64 -22.43
CA GLU A 45 -25.24 9.92 -22.96
C GLU A 45 -25.57 11.42 -22.86
N SER A 46 -25.27 12.02 -21.73
CA SER A 46 -25.54 13.44 -21.46
C SER A 46 -24.39 14.38 -21.81
N GLY A 47 -23.17 13.85 -21.91
CA GLY A 47 -21.93 14.63 -22.01
C GLY A 47 -21.55 15.34 -20.69
N PHE A 48 -22.26 15.05 -19.59
CA PHE A 48 -22.03 15.70 -18.31
C PHE A 48 -20.76 15.14 -17.65
N GLU A 49 -19.85 16.04 -17.25
CA GLU A 49 -18.68 15.66 -16.46
C GLU A 49 -19.09 15.50 -15.01
N ILE A 50 -18.85 14.30 -14.47
CA ILE A 50 -19.10 14.01 -13.08
C ILE A 50 -17.94 14.55 -12.25
N GLU A 51 -18.23 15.52 -11.39
CA GLU A 51 -17.27 16.04 -10.42
C GLU A 51 -16.95 14.98 -9.38
N VAL A 52 -15.67 14.69 -9.21
CA VAL A 52 -15.16 13.72 -8.24
C VAL A 52 -14.16 14.44 -7.35
N ASP A 53 -14.36 14.38 -6.05
CA ASP A 53 -13.50 15.03 -5.05
C ASP A 53 -12.04 14.61 -5.15
N ASN A 54 -11.79 13.40 -5.64
CA ASN A 54 -10.47 12.83 -5.82
C ASN A 54 -10.30 12.25 -7.22
N GLU A 55 -9.51 12.93 -8.04
CA GLU A 55 -9.20 12.50 -9.42
C GLU A 55 -8.51 11.13 -9.52
N TYR A 56 -7.99 10.59 -8.42
CA TYR A 56 -7.37 9.25 -8.34
C TYR A 56 -8.40 8.15 -8.03
N LEU A 57 -9.56 8.21 -8.63
CA LEU A 57 -10.74 7.37 -8.36
C LEU A 57 -10.52 5.85 -8.46
N MET A 58 -9.40 5.40 -9.01
CA MET A 58 -9.02 3.99 -9.09
C MET A 58 -7.75 3.66 -8.30
N SER A 59 -7.25 4.57 -7.47
CA SER A 59 -5.99 4.42 -6.73
C SER A 59 -6.25 4.14 -5.25
N PRO A 60 -6.46 2.87 -4.83
CA PRO A 60 -6.70 2.58 -3.43
C PRO A 60 -5.48 2.91 -2.57
N LYS A 61 -5.73 3.26 -1.31
CA LYS A 61 -4.72 3.30 -0.25
C LYS A 61 -4.07 1.94 -0.08
N ASP A 62 -2.93 1.89 0.57
CA ASP A 62 -2.24 0.65 0.84
C ASP A 62 -2.90 -0.09 2.02
N LEU A 63 -3.00 -1.42 1.91
CA LEU A 63 -3.53 -2.26 2.99
C LEU A 63 -2.61 -2.16 4.21
N CYS A 64 -3.21 -2.01 5.38
CA CYS A 64 -2.55 -2.14 6.67
C CYS A 64 -3.50 -2.81 7.66
N THR A 65 -3.10 -3.95 8.22
CA THR A 65 -3.90 -4.70 9.20
C THR A 65 -3.44 -4.46 10.64
N LEU A 66 -2.49 -3.55 10.86
CA LEU A 66 -1.85 -3.39 12.16
C LEU A 66 -2.81 -2.94 13.28
N ASP A 67 -3.77 -2.08 12.95
CA ASP A 67 -4.76 -1.57 13.91
C ASP A 67 -5.71 -2.63 14.47
N PHE A 68 -5.86 -3.74 13.77
CA PHE A 68 -6.74 -4.87 14.12
C PHE A 68 -6.02 -6.22 13.98
N LEU A 69 -4.71 -6.20 14.20
CA LEU A 69 -3.86 -7.39 14.07
C LEU A 69 -4.24 -8.48 15.07
N ASP A 70 -4.70 -8.11 16.25
CA ASP A 70 -5.27 -9.01 17.25
C ASP A 70 -6.43 -9.83 16.69
N GLN A 71 -7.40 -9.18 16.03
CA GLN A 71 -8.53 -9.86 15.40
C GLN A 71 -8.08 -10.81 14.28
N VAL A 72 -7.05 -10.41 13.53
CA VAL A 72 -6.46 -11.26 12.49
C VAL A 72 -5.83 -12.51 13.09
N ILE A 73 -5.10 -12.38 14.18
CA ILE A 73 -4.48 -13.51 14.88
C ILE A 73 -5.56 -14.42 15.50
N ASP A 74 -6.54 -13.84 16.19
CA ASP A 74 -7.65 -14.56 16.81
C ASP A 74 -8.50 -15.35 15.82
N SER A 75 -8.61 -14.87 14.57
CA SER A 75 -9.28 -15.61 13.50
C SER A 75 -8.55 -16.90 13.07
N GLY A 76 -7.41 -17.20 13.66
CA GLY A 76 -6.62 -18.41 13.39
C GLY A 76 -5.69 -18.31 12.17
N ILE A 77 -5.48 -17.14 11.63
CA ILE A 77 -4.53 -16.92 10.52
C ILE A 77 -3.11 -17.26 10.96
N LYS A 78 -2.41 -18.06 10.16
CA LYS A 78 -1.04 -18.53 10.44
C LYS A 78 0.04 -17.83 9.63
N VAL A 79 -0.33 -17.20 8.52
CA VAL A 79 0.62 -16.57 7.61
C VAL A 79 0.12 -15.22 7.15
N LEU A 80 0.89 -14.18 7.41
CA LEU A 80 0.71 -12.85 6.85
C LEU A 80 1.63 -12.65 5.65
N LYS A 81 1.08 -12.29 4.51
CA LYS A 81 1.85 -11.90 3.33
C LYS A 81 2.02 -10.38 3.29
N ILE A 82 3.27 -9.95 3.23
CA ILE A 82 3.63 -8.55 3.03
C ILE A 82 3.90 -8.32 1.54
N GLU A 83 3.21 -7.35 0.93
CA GLU A 83 3.46 -6.97 -0.46
C GLU A 83 4.56 -5.91 -0.51
N GLY A 84 5.74 -6.35 -0.95
CA GLY A 84 6.94 -5.50 -1.01
C GLY A 84 7.62 -5.51 -2.38
N ARG A 85 7.00 -6.11 -3.40
CA ARG A 85 7.57 -6.19 -4.74
C ARG A 85 7.78 -4.79 -5.33
N GLY A 86 8.98 -4.53 -5.80
CA GLY A 86 9.36 -3.22 -6.32
C GLY A 86 9.51 -2.14 -5.25
N ARG A 87 9.54 -2.50 -3.97
CA ARG A 87 9.84 -1.60 -2.87
C ARG A 87 11.33 -1.64 -2.51
N ALA A 88 11.81 -0.55 -1.91
CA ALA A 88 13.17 -0.48 -1.43
C ALA A 88 13.39 -1.35 -0.17
N ALA A 89 14.64 -1.72 0.11
CA ALA A 89 14.97 -2.61 1.22
C ALA A 89 14.54 -2.06 2.59
N ASP A 90 14.62 -0.75 2.79
CA ASP A 90 14.18 -0.08 4.01
C ASP A 90 12.66 -0.23 4.25
N TYR A 91 11.85 -0.18 3.20
CA TYR A 91 10.42 -0.48 3.31
C TYR A 91 10.20 -1.89 3.84
N VAL A 92 10.83 -2.88 3.20
CA VAL A 92 10.66 -4.29 3.58
C VAL A 92 11.13 -4.52 5.02
N ALA A 93 12.30 -3.98 5.38
CA ALA A 93 12.85 -4.12 6.74
C ALA A 93 11.93 -3.48 7.78
N THR A 94 11.46 -2.25 7.55
CA THR A 94 10.58 -1.54 8.49
C THR A 94 9.26 -2.27 8.65
N VAL A 95 8.61 -2.65 7.56
CA VAL A 95 7.30 -3.33 7.63
C VAL A 95 7.41 -4.67 8.33
N ILE A 96 8.39 -5.52 7.96
CA ILE A 96 8.55 -6.84 8.58
C ILE A 96 8.87 -6.71 10.07
N LYS A 97 9.80 -5.81 10.44
CA LYS A 97 10.12 -5.57 11.84
C LYS A 97 8.89 -5.14 12.63
N THR A 98 8.15 -4.16 12.14
CA THR A 98 6.95 -3.65 12.79
C THR A 98 5.91 -4.75 13.02
N TYR A 99 5.60 -5.55 12.01
CA TYR A 99 4.66 -6.65 12.15
C TYR A 99 5.18 -7.76 13.06
N ARG A 100 6.49 -8.02 13.08
CA ARG A 100 7.09 -8.99 14.00
C ARG A 100 6.96 -8.51 15.44
N ASP A 101 7.35 -7.27 15.71
CA ASP A 101 7.24 -6.66 17.04
C ASP A 101 5.77 -6.65 17.53
N ALA A 102 4.83 -6.37 16.64
CA ALA A 102 3.40 -6.35 16.96
C ALA A 102 2.85 -7.75 17.28
N ILE A 103 3.22 -8.78 16.54
CA ILE A 103 2.84 -10.17 16.78
C ILE A 103 3.43 -10.64 18.11
N ASP A 104 4.70 -10.37 18.39
CA ASP A 104 5.34 -10.76 19.64
C ASP A 104 4.65 -10.08 20.82
N SER A 105 4.37 -8.78 20.70
CA SER A 105 3.63 -8.01 21.71
C SER A 105 2.22 -8.56 21.98
N TYR A 106 1.53 -9.08 20.95
CA TYR A 106 0.24 -9.73 21.12
C TYR A 106 0.37 -10.98 22.00
N TYR A 107 1.31 -11.87 21.70
CA TYR A 107 1.52 -13.09 22.46
C TYR A 107 2.07 -12.86 23.88
N GLU A 108 2.76 -11.74 24.09
CA GLU A 108 3.22 -11.28 25.41
C GLU A 108 2.13 -10.57 26.23
N GLY A 109 0.94 -10.35 25.65
CA GLY A 109 -0.15 -9.62 26.31
C GLY A 109 0.12 -8.11 26.46
N THR A 110 1.02 -7.57 25.66
CA THR A 110 1.44 -6.15 25.71
C THR A 110 1.03 -5.34 24.47
N PHE A 111 0.12 -5.86 23.64
CA PHE A 111 -0.41 -5.19 22.46
C PHE A 111 -1.38 -4.07 22.86
N THR A 112 -0.91 -2.84 22.88
CA THR A 112 -1.67 -1.66 23.34
C THR A 112 -1.84 -0.62 22.25
N LYS A 113 -2.80 0.30 22.44
CA LYS A 113 -3.04 1.38 21.45
C LYS A 113 -1.83 2.31 21.31
N GLU A 114 -1.10 2.56 22.36
CA GLU A 114 0.12 3.38 22.34
C GLU A 114 1.20 2.73 21.47
N LYS A 115 1.40 1.42 21.61
CA LYS A 115 2.34 0.67 20.73
C LYS A 115 1.88 0.68 19.29
N ILE A 116 0.58 0.48 19.05
CA ILE A 116 0.02 0.55 17.69
C ILE A 116 0.32 1.91 17.06
N ASN A 117 0.10 3.01 17.77
CA ASN A 117 0.39 4.34 17.27
C ASN A 117 1.88 4.49 16.91
N THR A 118 2.80 4.05 17.79
CA THR A 118 4.25 4.07 17.51
C THR A 118 4.61 3.26 16.27
N TRP A 119 4.02 2.10 16.10
CA TRP A 119 4.24 1.27 14.91
C TRP A 119 3.65 1.88 13.64
N MET A 120 2.48 2.53 13.73
CA MET A 120 1.89 3.25 12.61
C MET A 120 2.75 4.43 12.19
N GLU A 121 3.35 5.17 13.14
CA GLU A 121 4.33 6.22 12.86
C GLU A 121 5.56 5.64 12.13
N ALA A 122 6.09 4.50 12.58
CA ALA A 122 7.19 3.83 11.91
C ALA A 122 6.84 3.42 10.47
N LEU A 123 5.65 2.84 10.25
CA LEU A 123 5.17 2.50 8.91
C LEU A 123 4.98 3.73 8.02
N ALA A 124 4.60 4.87 8.59
CA ALA A 124 4.45 6.13 7.86
C ALA A 124 5.78 6.72 7.38
N THR A 125 6.92 6.31 7.94
CA THR A 125 8.26 6.79 7.51
C THR A 125 8.66 6.25 6.14
N VAL A 126 8.17 5.09 5.75
CA VAL A 126 8.49 4.42 4.50
C VAL A 126 7.37 4.59 3.46
N TYR A 127 7.60 4.14 2.24
CA TYR A 127 6.65 4.31 1.14
C TYR A 127 5.24 3.83 1.52
N ASN A 128 4.25 4.70 1.39
CA ASN A 128 2.83 4.36 1.52
C ASN A 128 1.98 5.34 0.70
N ARG A 129 0.71 5.00 0.47
CA ARG A 129 -0.30 5.86 -0.19
C ARG A 129 -1.43 6.23 0.76
N GLY A 130 -1.13 6.34 2.06
CA GLY A 130 -2.11 6.26 3.12
C GLY A 130 -2.48 4.81 3.41
N PHE A 131 -3.06 4.56 4.58
CA PHE A 131 -3.38 3.22 5.05
C PHE A 131 -4.89 2.98 5.10
N TRP A 132 -5.28 1.74 4.82
CA TRP A 132 -6.65 1.28 4.85
C TRP A 132 -6.72 -0.19 5.28
N SER A 133 -7.80 -0.55 5.95
CA SER A 133 -8.05 -1.94 6.40
C SER A 133 -8.40 -2.92 5.26
N GLY A 134 -8.48 -2.45 4.02
CA GLY A 134 -9.05 -3.24 2.94
C GLY A 134 -10.54 -3.48 3.20
N TYR A 135 -11.01 -4.67 2.86
CA TYR A 135 -12.39 -5.10 3.13
C TYR A 135 -12.49 -6.02 4.34
N TYR A 136 -11.44 -6.17 5.14
CA TYR A 136 -11.44 -7.10 6.28
C TYR A 136 -12.43 -6.71 7.38
N LEU A 137 -12.65 -5.41 7.58
CA LEU A 137 -13.59 -4.89 8.57
C LEU A 137 -14.92 -4.44 7.96
N GLY A 138 -15.27 -4.96 6.79
CA GLY A 138 -16.44 -4.58 6.03
C GLY A 138 -16.14 -3.58 4.91
N GLN A 139 -17.18 -3.26 4.15
CA GLN A 139 -17.06 -2.38 3.00
C GLN A 139 -17.05 -0.91 3.44
N LYS A 140 -16.05 -0.17 2.97
CA LYS A 140 -16.00 1.31 3.07
C LYS A 140 -15.83 1.90 1.68
N LEU A 141 -16.49 3.03 1.45
CA LEU A 141 -16.33 3.85 0.25
C LEU A 141 -15.30 4.96 0.49
N GLY A 142 -14.66 5.45 -0.56
CA GLY A 142 -13.79 6.63 -0.51
C GLY A 142 -12.37 6.40 0.04
N GLU A 143 -11.90 5.17 0.11
CA GLU A 143 -10.54 4.85 0.61
C GLU A 143 -9.51 4.91 -0.54
N TRP A 144 -9.48 6.06 -1.20
CA TRP A 144 -8.58 6.33 -2.32
C TRP A 144 -7.38 7.16 -1.87
N SER A 145 -6.25 7.01 -2.56
CA SER A 145 -5.07 7.84 -2.31
C SER A 145 -5.25 9.25 -2.88
N ASP A 146 -4.77 10.26 -2.16
CA ASP A 146 -4.89 11.66 -2.56
C ASP A 146 -3.85 12.09 -3.59
N ASN A 147 -2.85 11.22 -3.86
CA ASN A 147 -1.79 11.51 -4.82
C ASN A 147 -1.23 10.21 -5.44
N PRO A 148 -0.52 10.30 -6.59
CA PRO A 148 0.03 9.11 -7.28
C PRO A 148 1.27 8.55 -6.60
N GLY A 149 1.90 9.34 -5.74
CA GLY A 149 3.20 9.07 -5.16
C GLY A 149 3.16 8.44 -3.78
N SER A 150 4.18 8.75 -3.01
CA SER A 150 4.33 8.30 -1.63
C SER A 150 3.96 9.40 -0.64
N ASN A 151 3.22 9.03 0.39
CA ASN A 151 2.92 9.83 1.58
C ASN A 151 3.97 9.63 2.69
N ALA A 152 5.10 8.98 2.40
CA ALA A 152 6.15 8.76 3.38
C ALA A 152 6.58 10.08 4.05
N THR A 153 6.65 10.06 5.38
CA THR A 153 7.10 11.23 6.17
C THR A 153 8.60 11.46 6.04
N GLN A 154 9.37 10.41 5.71
CA GLN A 154 10.80 10.53 5.41
C GLN A 154 11.03 10.48 3.90
N LYS A 155 11.71 11.51 3.38
CA LYS A 155 12.05 11.59 1.95
C LYS A 155 13.55 11.40 1.76
N LYS A 156 13.92 10.51 0.84
CA LYS A 156 15.32 10.34 0.42
C LYS A 156 15.68 11.47 -0.53
N VAL A 157 16.83 12.11 -0.26
CA VAL A 157 17.42 13.13 -1.13
C VAL A 157 18.63 12.49 -1.82
N TYR A 158 18.71 12.64 -3.13
CA TYR A 158 19.90 12.20 -3.87
C TYR A 158 21.09 13.09 -3.51
N VAL A 159 22.13 12.50 -2.94
CA VAL A 159 23.36 13.21 -2.55
C VAL A 159 24.54 12.92 -3.47
N GLY A 160 24.45 11.88 -4.29
CA GLY A 160 25.51 11.51 -5.22
C GLY A 160 25.64 10.00 -5.45
N LYS A 161 26.55 9.64 -6.34
CA LYS A 161 26.93 8.24 -6.61
C LYS A 161 28.41 8.08 -6.24
N GLY A 162 28.73 7.06 -5.43
CA GLY A 162 30.11 6.70 -5.16
C GLY A 162 30.83 6.29 -6.44
N MET A 163 31.92 6.96 -6.76
CA MET A 163 32.71 6.69 -7.98
C MET A 163 33.84 5.73 -7.72
N HIS A 164 34.41 5.73 -6.51
CA HIS A 164 35.55 4.90 -6.14
C HIS A 164 35.59 4.67 -4.64
N TYR A 165 36.11 3.50 -4.23
CA TYR A 165 36.39 3.16 -2.84
C TYR A 165 37.88 2.94 -2.67
N PHE A 166 38.51 3.67 -1.75
CA PHE A 166 39.90 3.52 -1.39
C PHE A 166 39.96 2.78 -0.04
N PRO A 167 40.30 1.48 -0.03
CA PRO A 167 40.50 0.76 1.23
C PRO A 167 41.69 1.38 1.97
N LYS A 168 41.56 1.53 3.31
CA LYS A 168 42.67 1.94 4.18
C LYS A 168 43.60 0.77 4.42
#